data_8a63abd1cb672694479885557aee2d3f
#
_entry.id   8a63abd1cb672694479885557aee2d3f
#
_cell.length_a   1.000
_cell.length_b   1.000
_cell.length_c   1.000
_cell.angle_alpha   90.00
_cell.angle_beta   90.00
_cell.angle_gamma   90.00
#
_symmetry.space_group_name_H-M   'P 1'
#
loop_
_entity.id
_entity.type
_entity.pdbx_description
1 polymer ?
#
loop_
_entity_poly.entity_id
_entity_poly.type
_entity_poly.pdbx_seq_one_letter_code
_entity_poly.pdbx_strand_id
1 'polypeptide(L)'
;MTTLGGEADWARSVMRGVQERKDAYDLAHYLKGVGREVSSAVPEEVWAALRAAGERAGPPSVLLATWDPYVPWELGLLPQPLDPAAPAYLGAQAVVGRWIYSDRQRTPAPSAHLQPRTMSVMTGDYTVAELKEAKAEAKHLIRHYRANPVDATTDQVLMALEGERGPGILHLAVHGKFSMEELEDGLQMVDGTYLSRRSVSGVEASGVRLVFLNSCQVGQGRIELGAYAGMVPAFLGIGAQAAVAPLWNVDDKVAKNFAQDFYKAVLKGGTAPAEYLRQQRAGTLGAAGAELSTPLAYLFFGHPRLTVQWTAEGP
;
A
#
# COMPACT_ATOMS: atom_id res chain seq x y z
N MET A 1 9.17 3.80 26.81
CA MET A 1 8.86 3.11 25.56
C MET A 1 7.60 2.31 25.81
N THR A 2 6.44 2.85 25.43
CA THR A 2 5.16 2.14 25.59
C THR A 2 5.06 1.17 24.42
N THR A 3 5.41 -0.08 24.64
CA THR A 3 5.17 -1.14 23.67
C THR A 3 3.66 -1.36 23.57
N LEU A 4 3.09 -1.14 22.41
CA LEU A 4 1.80 -1.70 22.04
C LEU A 4 1.97 -3.21 22.16
N GLY A 5 1.46 -3.81 23.24
CA GLY A 5 1.73 -5.20 23.58
C GLY A 5 1.39 -6.13 22.42
N GLY A 6 2.39 -6.86 21.87
CA GLY A 6 2.25 -7.68 20.68
C GLY A 6 1.84 -6.84 19.47
N GLU A 7 2.69 -5.93 18.99
CA GLU A 7 2.37 -4.95 17.91
C GLU A 7 1.64 -5.58 16.73
N ALA A 8 2.02 -6.78 16.32
CA ALA A 8 1.36 -7.49 15.24
C ALA A 8 -0.07 -7.97 15.60
N ASP A 9 -0.30 -8.38 16.84
CA ASP A 9 -1.62 -8.84 17.30
C ASP A 9 -2.57 -7.66 17.49
N TRP A 10 -2.05 -6.55 18.03
CA TRP A 10 -2.80 -5.30 18.11
C TRP A 10 -3.18 -4.78 16.72
N ALA A 11 -2.24 -4.69 15.80
CA ALA A 11 -2.50 -4.26 14.44
C ALA A 11 -3.56 -5.14 13.74
N ARG A 12 -3.47 -6.47 13.91
CA ARG A 12 -4.49 -7.41 13.40
C ARG A 12 -5.87 -7.16 14.02
N SER A 13 -5.93 -6.90 15.32
CA SER A 13 -7.18 -6.55 16.00
C SER A 13 -7.79 -5.28 15.42
N VAL A 14 -6.98 -4.24 15.19
CA VAL A 14 -7.42 -2.99 14.56
C VAL A 14 -7.97 -3.23 13.17
N MET A 15 -7.22 -3.95 12.32
CA MET A 15 -7.64 -4.25 10.96
C MET A 15 -8.96 -5.02 10.91
N ARG A 16 -9.12 -6.03 11.77
CA ARG A 16 -10.35 -6.78 11.92
C ARG A 16 -11.50 -5.87 12.33
N GLY A 17 -11.27 -5.03 13.32
CA GLY A 17 -12.25 -4.07 13.79
C GLY A 17 -12.72 -3.08 12.70
N VAL A 18 -11.83 -2.65 11.80
CA VAL A 18 -12.20 -1.83 10.64
C VAL A 18 -13.07 -2.61 9.67
N GLN A 19 -12.72 -3.85 9.37
CA GLN A 19 -13.43 -4.67 8.37
C GLN A 19 -14.82 -5.12 8.81
N GLU A 20 -14.99 -5.38 10.10
CA GLU A 20 -16.27 -5.83 10.66
C GLU A 20 -17.32 -4.73 10.73
N ARG A 21 -16.90 -3.45 10.70
CA ARG A 21 -17.80 -2.31 10.82
C ARG A 21 -18.37 -1.91 9.48
N LYS A 22 -19.69 -2.06 9.34
CA LYS A 22 -20.45 -1.67 8.13
C LYS A 22 -21.14 -0.32 8.30
N ASP A 23 -21.42 0.08 9.54
CA ASP A 23 -22.01 1.37 9.85
C ASP A 23 -20.93 2.47 9.90
N ALA A 24 -21.18 3.57 9.20
CA ALA A 24 -20.22 4.66 9.07
C ALA A 24 -19.96 5.39 10.39
N TYR A 25 -20.99 5.53 11.22
CA TYR A 25 -20.87 6.21 12.50
C TYR A 25 -20.04 5.39 13.49
N ASP A 26 -20.31 4.07 13.57
CA ASP A 26 -19.51 3.15 14.37
C ASP A 26 -18.05 3.10 13.89
N LEU A 27 -17.83 2.98 12.57
CA LEU A 27 -16.48 2.99 12.01
C LEU A 27 -15.71 4.28 12.34
N ALA A 28 -16.36 5.44 12.22
CA ALA A 28 -15.74 6.72 12.55
C ALA A 28 -15.30 6.81 14.03
N HIS A 29 -16.15 6.31 14.95
CA HIS A 29 -15.82 6.25 16.37
C HIS A 29 -14.70 5.27 16.67
N TYR A 30 -14.72 4.12 16.03
CA TYR A 30 -13.66 3.12 16.13
C TYR A 30 -12.32 3.68 15.65
N LEU A 31 -12.28 4.28 14.45
CA LEU A 31 -11.07 4.91 13.90
C LEU A 31 -10.53 6.01 14.83
N LYS A 32 -11.42 6.79 15.46
CA LYS A 32 -11.02 7.79 16.45
C LYS A 32 -10.40 7.17 17.69
N GLY A 33 -10.92 6.03 18.16
CA GLY A 33 -10.33 5.25 19.26
C GLY A 33 -8.93 4.76 18.88
N VAL A 34 -8.80 4.07 17.76
CA VAL A 34 -7.51 3.61 17.21
C VAL A 34 -6.52 4.76 17.06
N GLY A 35 -6.98 5.90 16.52
CA GLY A 35 -6.13 7.08 16.35
C GLY A 35 -5.56 7.61 17.67
N ARG A 36 -6.32 7.55 18.76
CA ARG A 36 -5.84 7.92 20.10
C ARG A 36 -4.80 6.93 20.63
N GLU A 37 -5.04 5.63 20.42
CA GLU A 37 -4.08 4.58 20.83
C GLU A 37 -2.76 4.75 20.08
N VAL A 38 -2.79 4.93 18.75
CA VAL A 38 -1.59 5.20 17.96
C VAL A 38 -0.88 6.46 18.45
N SER A 39 -1.63 7.55 18.70
CA SER A 39 -1.04 8.82 19.16
C SER A 39 -0.37 8.70 20.51
N SER A 40 -0.91 7.88 21.42
CA SER A 40 -0.31 7.66 22.75
C SER A 40 1.04 6.96 22.69
N ALA A 41 1.33 6.24 21.61
CA ALA A 41 2.60 5.57 21.37
C ALA A 41 3.67 6.50 20.72
N VAL A 42 3.26 7.68 20.25
CA VAL A 42 4.17 8.65 19.60
C VAL A 42 4.66 9.68 20.63
N PRO A 43 5.98 9.86 20.81
CA PRO A 43 6.53 10.85 21.72
C PRO A 43 6.12 12.28 21.36
N GLU A 44 5.94 13.14 22.38
CA GLU A 44 5.52 14.55 22.17
C GLU A 44 6.50 15.34 21.31
N GLU A 45 7.79 15.01 21.35
CA GLU A 45 8.83 15.63 20.54
C GLU A 45 8.58 15.44 19.03
N VAL A 46 8.00 14.29 18.65
CA VAL A 46 7.61 14.02 17.25
C VAL A 46 6.45 14.93 16.85
N TRP A 47 5.44 15.07 17.72
CA TRP A 47 4.33 15.99 17.46
C TRP A 47 4.79 17.45 17.39
N ALA A 48 5.70 17.86 18.27
CA ALA A 48 6.30 19.21 18.26
C ALA A 48 7.07 19.46 16.95
N ALA A 49 7.88 18.49 16.51
CA ALA A 49 8.61 18.59 15.25
C ALA A 49 7.67 18.65 14.04
N LEU A 50 6.58 17.91 14.07
CA LEU A 50 5.57 17.92 13.01
C LEU A 50 4.85 19.27 12.94
N ARG A 51 4.48 19.86 14.09
CA ARG A 51 3.90 21.21 14.16
C ARG A 51 4.84 22.26 13.57
N ALA A 52 6.11 22.26 13.99
CA ALA A 52 7.12 23.18 13.46
C ALA A 52 7.35 23.01 11.95
N ALA A 53 7.24 21.78 11.44
CA ALA A 53 7.29 21.54 9.99
C ALA A 53 6.03 22.04 9.26
N GLY A 54 4.86 21.97 9.92
CA GLY A 54 3.57 22.42 9.37
C GLY A 54 3.42 23.94 9.29
N GLU A 55 4.23 24.72 10.04
CA GLU A 55 4.27 26.18 9.94
C GLU A 55 4.85 26.67 8.60
N ARG A 56 5.49 25.78 7.85
CA ARG A 56 5.99 26.06 6.50
C ARG A 56 4.86 25.87 5.48
N ALA A 57 5.08 26.36 4.26
CA ALA A 57 4.08 26.25 3.22
C ALA A 57 3.76 24.79 2.86
N GLY A 58 2.48 24.42 2.96
CA GLY A 58 1.93 23.12 2.57
C GLY A 58 2.07 22.02 3.62
N PRO A 59 1.49 20.82 3.36
CA PRO A 59 1.53 19.71 4.30
C PRO A 59 2.97 19.21 4.50
N PRO A 60 3.39 18.94 5.75
CA PRO A 60 4.73 18.44 6.02
C PRO A 60 4.90 17.02 5.46
N SER A 61 6.14 16.67 5.14
CA SER A 61 6.50 15.34 4.68
C SER A 61 7.13 14.53 5.81
N VAL A 62 6.64 13.31 5.99
CA VAL A 62 7.08 12.38 7.03
C VAL A 62 7.58 11.09 6.38
N LEU A 63 8.82 10.70 6.68
CA LEU A 63 9.33 9.38 6.36
C LEU A 63 9.34 8.54 7.64
N LEU A 64 8.44 7.57 7.72
CA LEU A 64 8.39 6.62 8.82
C LEU A 64 9.38 5.48 8.56
N ALA A 65 10.47 5.49 9.29
CA ALA A 65 11.43 4.40 9.31
C ALA A 65 10.98 3.36 10.35
N THR A 66 10.62 2.17 9.92
CA THR A 66 10.04 1.16 10.80
C THR A 66 10.49 -0.25 10.43
N TRP A 67 10.50 -1.15 11.42
CA TRP A 67 10.66 -2.59 11.23
C TRP A 67 9.33 -3.30 10.99
N ASP A 68 8.24 -2.67 11.43
CA ASP A 68 6.89 -3.21 11.36
C ASP A 68 6.07 -2.50 10.27
N PRO A 69 5.64 -3.20 9.21
CA PRO A 69 4.80 -2.64 8.17
C PRO A 69 3.32 -2.51 8.58
N TYR A 70 2.90 -3.11 9.71
CA TYR A 70 1.48 -3.37 9.99
C TYR A 70 0.80 -2.28 10.82
N VAL A 71 1.53 -1.55 11.66
CA VAL A 71 0.93 -0.49 12.49
C VAL A 71 0.38 0.64 11.62
N PRO A 72 -0.92 0.99 11.71
CA PRO A 72 -1.53 2.04 10.90
C PRO A 72 -1.21 3.45 11.42
N TRP A 73 0.06 3.85 11.37
CA TRP A 73 0.54 5.15 11.87
C TRP A 73 -0.23 6.34 11.31
N GLU A 74 -0.71 6.23 10.07
CA GLU A 74 -1.48 7.26 9.38
C GLU A 74 -2.83 7.54 10.03
N LEU A 75 -3.34 6.62 10.86
CA LEU A 75 -4.55 6.81 11.65
C LEU A 75 -4.29 7.56 12.97
N GLY A 76 -3.03 7.80 13.35
CA GLY A 76 -2.70 8.56 14.56
C GLY A 76 -3.36 9.94 14.57
N LEU A 77 -4.07 10.27 15.65
CA LEU A 77 -4.70 11.60 15.83
C LEU A 77 -3.68 12.60 16.31
N LEU A 78 -3.52 13.70 15.58
CA LEU A 78 -2.69 14.82 16.03
C LEU A 78 -3.33 15.49 17.24
N PRO A 79 -2.58 15.79 18.31
CA PRO A 79 -3.07 16.56 19.43
C PRO A 79 -3.61 17.95 19.03
N GLN A 80 -2.98 18.54 18.01
CA GLN A 80 -3.40 19.77 17.35
C GLN A 80 -3.32 19.59 15.83
N PRO A 81 -4.43 19.76 15.09
CA PRO A 81 -4.40 19.72 13.63
C PRO A 81 -3.47 20.80 13.06
N LEU A 82 -2.73 20.46 12.00
CA LEU A 82 -1.89 21.42 11.26
C LEU A 82 -2.76 22.28 10.34
N ASP A 83 -3.76 21.65 9.72
CA ASP A 83 -4.81 22.32 8.95
C ASP A 83 -6.16 22.02 9.63
N PRO A 84 -6.82 23.03 10.22
CA PRO A 84 -8.14 22.86 10.85
C PRO A 84 -9.25 22.44 9.88
N ALA A 85 -9.08 22.65 8.58
CA ALA A 85 -10.05 22.25 7.56
C ALA A 85 -9.95 20.77 7.17
N ALA A 86 -8.85 20.11 7.51
CA ALA A 86 -8.64 18.69 7.24
C ALA A 86 -8.84 17.84 8.51
N PRO A 87 -9.24 16.56 8.38
CA PRO A 87 -9.34 15.63 9.51
C PRO A 87 -8.02 15.54 10.28
N ALA A 88 -8.07 15.47 11.61
CA ALA A 88 -6.91 15.50 12.51
C ALA A 88 -6.04 14.25 12.51
N TYR A 89 -6.15 13.38 11.51
CA TYR A 89 -5.34 12.16 11.38
C TYR A 89 -4.02 12.44 10.67
N LEU A 90 -2.92 11.83 11.12
CA LEU A 90 -1.60 12.03 10.56
C LEU A 90 -1.58 11.86 9.02
N GLY A 91 -2.21 10.81 8.52
CA GLY A 91 -2.23 10.54 7.08
C GLY A 91 -3.11 11.46 6.25
N ALA A 92 -3.94 12.32 6.87
CA ALA A 92 -4.69 13.38 6.21
C ALA A 92 -3.98 14.74 6.30
N GLN A 93 -3.17 14.95 7.35
CA GLN A 93 -2.47 16.18 7.65
C GLN A 93 -1.04 16.25 7.08
N ALA A 94 -0.40 15.10 6.88
CA ALA A 94 0.99 14.99 6.42
C ALA A 94 1.12 14.05 5.23
N VAL A 95 2.13 14.31 4.38
CA VAL A 95 2.52 13.44 3.28
C VAL A 95 3.40 12.33 3.84
N VAL A 96 2.84 11.14 4.05
CA VAL A 96 3.51 10.04 4.75
C VAL A 96 4.05 9.02 3.75
N GLY A 97 5.35 8.76 3.81
CA GLY A 97 5.99 7.61 3.20
C GLY A 97 6.56 6.71 4.29
N ARG A 98 6.58 5.41 4.03
CA ARG A 98 7.19 4.41 4.92
C ARG A 98 8.46 3.86 4.31
N TRP A 99 9.39 3.47 5.16
CA TRP A 99 10.55 2.70 4.73
C TRP A 99 10.84 1.59 5.72
N ILE A 100 10.93 0.37 5.19
CA ILE A 100 11.17 -0.81 6.02
C ILE A 100 12.67 -1.05 6.11
N TYR A 101 13.16 -1.06 7.33
CA TYR A 101 14.55 -1.48 7.60
C TYR A 101 14.59 -2.99 7.86
N SER A 102 15.68 -3.60 7.44
CA SER A 102 15.98 -5.00 7.75
C SER A 102 17.42 -5.10 8.20
N ASP A 103 17.67 -5.76 9.34
CA ASP A 103 19.03 -6.04 9.80
C ASP A 103 19.82 -6.94 8.85
N ARG A 104 19.09 -7.70 8.03
CA ARG A 104 19.66 -8.70 7.12
C ARG A 104 19.93 -8.18 5.72
N GLN A 105 19.35 -7.07 5.34
CA GLN A 105 19.52 -6.48 4.02
C GLN A 105 19.71 -4.97 4.17
N ARG A 106 20.79 -4.43 3.62
CA ARG A 106 20.97 -2.98 3.48
C ARG A 106 19.99 -2.49 2.41
N THR A 107 18.77 -2.18 2.81
CA THR A 107 17.83 -1.48 1.94
C THR A 107 18.35 -0.06 1.74
N PRO A 108 18.69 0.36 0.52
CA PRO A 108 19.15 1.73 0.27
C PRO A 108 18.06 2.72 0.62
N ALA A 109 18.42 3.98 0.89
CA ALA A 109 17.42 5.03 1.12
C ALA A 109 16.47 5.14 -0.08
N PRO A 110 15.15 5.41 0.14
CA PRO A 110 14.21 5.50 -0.94
C PRO A 110 14.54 6.67 -1.87
N SER A 111 14.44 6.44 -3.17
CA SER A 111 14.64 7.49 -4.17
C SER A 111 13.53 8.53 -4.14
N ALA A 112 13.88 9.81 -4.32
CA ALA A 112 12.91 10.88 -4.49
C ALA A 112 12.42 11.03 -5.95
N HIS A 113 13.03 10.31 -6.89
CA HIS A 113 12.71 10.41 -8.32
C HIS A 113 12.73 9.03 -8.97
N LEU A 114 11.68 8.72 -9.72
CA LEU A 114 11.60 7.52 -10.55
C LEU A 114 11.25 7.91 -11.99
N GLN A 115 11.86 7.20 -12.95
CA GLN A 115 11.58 7.34 -14.37
C GLN A 115 11.27 5.97 -15.00
N PRO A 116 10.16 5.33 -14.60
CA PRO A 116 9.77 4.06 -15.18
C PRO A 116 9.35 4.26 -16.63
N ARG A 117 9.73 3.32 -17.50
CA ARG A 117 9.41 3.34 -18.93
C ARG A 117 8.48 2.22 -19.33
N THR A 118 8.42 1.17 -18.55
CA THR A 118 7.62 -0.03 -18.78
C THR A 118 6.71 -0.31 -17.60
N MET A 119 5.56 -0.89 -17.88
CA MET A 119 4.62 -1.38 -16.88
C MET A 119 4.26 -2.82 -17.23
N SER A 120 4.19 -3.67 -16.22
CA SER A 120 3.59 -5.00 -16.35
C SER A 120 2.41 -5.12 -15.41
N VAL A 121 1.38 -5.84 -15.85
CA VAL A 121 0.18 -6.12 -15.07
C VAL A 121 -0.09 -7.61 -15.07
N MET A 122 -0.28 -8.17 -13.88
CA MET A 122 -0.70 -9.56 -13.76
C MET A 122 -2.12 -9.74 -14.25
N THR A 123 -2.32 -10.79 -15.02
CA THR A 123 -3.61 -11.20 -15.55
C THR A 123 -3.81 -12.69 -15.35
N GLY A 124 -5.05 -13.11 -15.09
CA GLY A 124 -5.35 -14.53 -14.99
C GLY A 124 -6.83 -14.81 -14.79
N ASP A 125 -7.22 -16.03 -15.10
CA ASP A 125 -8.57 -16.53 -14.91
C ASP A 125 -8.64 -17.40 -13.66
N TYR A 126 -9.07 -16.82 -12.55
CA TYR A 126 -9.29 -17.54 -11.29
C TYR A 126 -10.56 -18.39 -11.40
N THR A 127 -10.42 -19.71 -11.27
CA THR A 127 -11.55 -20.65 -11.40
C THR A 127 -12.42 -20.73 -10.17
N VAL A 128 -11.88 -20.42 -8.99
CA VAL A 128 -12.57 -20.58 -7.69
C VAL A 128 -13.29 -19.30 -7.25
N ALA A 129 -12.74 -18.14 -7.63
CA ALA A 129 -13.36 -16.83 -7.35
C ALA A 129 -12.99 -15.87 -8.47
N GLU A 130 -13.94 -15.56 -9.35
CA GLU A 130 -13.69 -14.69 -10.50
C GLU A 130 -13.40 -13.26 -10.05
N LEU A 131 -12.19 -12.76 -10.33
CA LEU A 131 -11.79 -11.36 -10.11
C LEU A 131 -12.21 -10.49 -11.31
N LYS A 132 -13.52 -10.22 -11.44
CA LYS A 132 -14.05 -9.43 -12.57
C LYS A 132 -13.45 -8.03 -12.63
N GLU A 133 -13.31 -7.39 -11.48
CA GLU A 133 -12.80 -6.04 -11.40
C GLU A 133 -11.29 -6.00 -11.65
N ALA A 134 -10.51 -7.00 -11.20
CA ALA A 134 -9.08 -7.11 -11.51
C ALA A 134 -8.83 -7.28 -13.02
N LYS A 135 -9.66 -8.09 -13.71
CA LYS A 135 -9.59 -8.19 -15.18
C LYS A 135 -9.90 -6.86 -15.88
N ALA A 136 -10.91 -6.13 -15.39
CA ALA A 136 -11.26 -4.82 -15.93
C ALA A 136 -10.14 -3.79 -15.66
N GLU A 137 -9.51 -3.87 -14.50
CA GLU A 137 -8.35 -3.06 -14.12
C GLU A 137 -7.15 -3.34 -15.03
N ALA A 138 -6.79 -4.62 -15.24
CA ALA A 138 -5.72 -5.01 -16.14
C ALA A 138 -5.96 -4.52 -17.58
N LYS A 139 -7.17 -4.70 -18.11
CA LYS A 139 -7.56 -4.18 -19.44
C LYS A 139 -7.40 -2.66 -19.51
N HIS A 140 -7.75 -1.94 -18.44
CA HIS A 140 -7.58 -0.50 -18.37
C HIS A 140 -6.09 -0.11 -18.43
N LEU A 141 -5.23 -0.78 -17.65
CA LEU A 141 -3.79 -0.50 -17.63
C LEU A 141 -3.12 -0.82 -18.97
N ILE A 142 -3.46 -1.95 -19.58
CA ILE A 142 -2.98 -2.31 -20.94
C ILE A 142 -3.37 -1.23 -21.94
N ARG A 143 -4.63 -0.79 -21.94
CA ARG A 143 -5.13 0.19 -22.91
C ARG A 143 -4.54 1.59 -22.72
N HIS A 144 -4.41 2.06 -21.48
CA HIS A 144 -4.09 3.46 -21.18
C HIS A 144 -2.62 3.73 -20.87
N TYR A 145 -1.87 2.67 -20.48
CA TYR A 145 -0.46 2.77 -20.09
C TYR A 145 0.44 1.79 -20.85
N ARG A 146 -0.13 1.04 -21.82
CA ARG A 146 0.59 0.00 -22.59
C ARG A 146 1.25 -1.04 -21.67
N ALA A 147 0.56 -1.40 -20.59
CA ALA A 147 1.07 -2.40 -19.67
C ALA A 147 1.19 -3.76 -20.37
N ASN A 148 2.31 -4.44 -20.18
CA ASN A 148 2.53 -5.79 -20.66
C ASN A 148 1.77 -6.77 -19.76
N PRO A 149 0.87 -7.61 -20.30
CA PRO A 149 0.23 -8.65 -19.52
C PRO A 149 1.26 -9.72 -19.11
N VAL A 150 1.19 -10.16 -17.86
CA VAL A 150 1.95 -11.29 -17.31
C VAL A 150 0.95 -12.29 -16.75
N ASP A 151 1.08 -13.54 -17.12
CA ASP A 151 0.21 -14.58 -16.59
C ASP A 151 0.42 -14.73 -15.07
N ALA A 152 -0.69 -14.85 -14.33
CA ALA A 152 -0.67 -14.94 -12.87
C ALA A 152 -0.25 -16.33 -12.39
N THR A 153 0.94 -16.77 -12.78
CA THR A 153 1.62 -17.97 -12.27
C THR A 153 2.93 -17.58 -11.59
N THR A 154 3.38 -18.37 -10.63
CA THR A 154 4.57 -18.03 -9.84
C THR A 154 5.81 -17.88 -10.71
N ASP A 155 6.03 -18.77 -11.67
CA ASP A 155 7.18 -18.76 -12.58
C ASP A 155 7.15 -17.53 -13.51
N GLN A 156 6.01 -17.19 -14.10
CA GLN A 156 5.89 -16.03 -14.99
C GLN A 156 6.14 -14.71 -14.23
N VAL A 157 5.67 -14.62 -13.00
CA VAL A 157 5.94 -13.43 -12.17
C VAL A 157 7.41 -13.34 -11.78
N LEU A 158 8.02 -14.46 -11.37
CA LEU A 158 9.44 -14.49 -11.05
C LEU A 158 10.30 -14.16 -12.29
N MET A 159 9.99 -14.73 -13.45
CA MET A 159 10.65 -14.38 -14.71
C MET A 159 10.50 -12.88 -15.05
N ALA A 160 9.31 -12.29 -14.82
CA ALA A 160 9.09 -10.87 -15.03
C ALA A 160 9.87 -9.99 -14.04
N LEU A 161 10.15 -10.50 -12.83
CA LEU A 161 10.95 -9.79 -11.83
C LEU A 161 12.46 -9.89 -12.10
N GLU A 162 12.91 -10.98 -12.71
CA GLU A 162 14.34 -11.25 -12.93
C GLU A 162 14.97 -10.30 -13.96
N GLY A 163 16.19 -9.86 -13.68
CA GLY A 163 17.03 -9.07 -14.57
C GLY A 163 16.75 -7.58 -14.55
N GLU A 164 17.74 -6.82 -15.00
CA GLU A 164 17.73 -5.35 -15.02
C GLU A 164 16.67 -4.74 -15.97
N ARG A 165 16.17 -5.54 -16.93
CA ARG A 165 15.12 -5.16 -17.90
C ARG A 165 13.70 -5.48 -17.39
N GLY A 166 13.55 -5.86 -16.12
CA GLY A 166 12.24 -6.07 -15.51
C GLY A 166 11.35 -4.81 -15.60
N PRO A 167 10.05 -4.94 -15.32
CA PRO A 167 9.11 -3.85 -15.45
C PRO A 167 9.49 -2.69 -14.52
N GLY A 168 9.49 -1.46 -15.05
CA GLY A 168 9.67 -0.28 -14.21
C GLY A 168 8.53 -0.15 -13.19
N ILE A 169 7.31 -0.52 -13.57
CA ILE A 169 6.13 -0.63 -12.70
C ILE A 169 5.57 -2.05 -12.80
N LEU A 170 5.35 -2.70 -11.67
CA LEU A 170 4.65 -3.97 -11.59
C LEU A 170 3.32 -3.79 -10.83
N HIS A 171 2.22 -4.13 -11.49
CA HIS A 171 0.88 -4.09 -10.91
C HIS A 171 0.35 -5.51 -10.70
N LEU A 172 0.00 -5.83 -9.46
CA LEU A 172 -0.44 -7.14 -9.02
C LEU A 172 -1.86 -7.04 -8.45
N ALA A 173 -2.86 -7.38 -9.27
CA ALA A 173 -4.26 -7.46 -8.85
C ALA A 173 -4.65 -8.93 -8.70
N VAL A 174 -4.44 -9.50 -7.51
CA VAL A 174 -4.54 -10.94 -7.23
C VAL A 174 -5.16 -11.22 -5.86
N HIS A 175 -5.56 -12.46 -5.62
CA HIS A 175 -5.91 -12.87 -4.26
C HIS A 175 -4.66 -13.00 -3.39
N GLY A 176 -4.74 -12.51 -2.14
CA GLY A 176 -3.79 -12.86 -1.10
C GLY A 176 -4.33 -13.99 -0.24
N LYS A 177 -3.53 -14.99 0.06
CA LYS A 177 -3.81 -15.97 1.10
C LYS A 177 -2.65 -16.00 2.08
N PHE A 178 -2.97 -15.86 3.36
CA PHE A 178 -2.01 -15.91 4.43
C PHE A 178 -2.55 -16.81 5.53
N SER A 179 -1.77 -17.78 5.93
CA SER A 179 -2.10 -18.68 7.02
C SER A 179 -1.13 -18.45 8.17
N MET A 180 -1.64 -18.24 9.37
CA MET A 180 -0.81 -18.13 10.58
C MET A 180 -0.12 -19.47 10.94
N GLU A 181 -0.61 -20.59 10.40
CA GLU A 181 -0.06 -21.92 10.62
C GLU A 181 0.97 -22.30 9.53
N GLU A 182 0.92 -21.63 8.37
CA GLU A 182 1.89 -21.81 7.29
C GLU A 182 2.79 -20.58 7.26
N LEU A 183 4.07 -20.78 7.51
CA LEU A 183 5.14 -19.76 7.51
C LEU A 183 5.34 -19.08 6.13
N GLU A 184 4.44 -19.25 5.18
CA GLU A 184 4.55 -18.74 3.82
C GLU A 184 3.43 -17.74 3.51
N ASP A 185 3.74 -16.48 3.77
CA ASP A 185 2.96 -15.36 3.24
C ASP A 185 3.14 -15.33 1.72
N GLY A 186 2.03 -15.29 0.96
CA GLY A 186 2.10 -15.32 -0.49
C GLY A 186 0.87 -14.75 -1.19
N LEU A 187 1.05 -14.42 -2.46
CA LEU A 187 -0.01 -14.05 -3.37
C LEU A 187 -0.51 -15.30 -4.08
N GLN A 188 -1.80 -15.57 -4.06
CA GLN A 188 -2.38 -16.74 -4.71
C GLN A 188 -2.38 -16.56 -6.22
N MET A 189 -1.82 -17.56 -6.92
CA MET A 189 -1.79 -17.60 -8.37
C MET A 189 -3.01 -18.34 -8.92
N VAL A 190 -3.25 -18.22 -10.24
CA VAL A 190 -4.41 -18.83 -10.91
C VAL A 190 -4.36 -20.36 -10.91
N ASP A 191 -3.19 -20.94 -10.86
CA ASP A 191 -2.93 -22.39 -10.80
C ASP A 191 -3.03 -22.96 -9.38
N GLY A 192 -3.38 -22.12 -8.39
CA GLY A 192 -3.48 -22.50 -6.97
C GLY A 192 -2.14 -22.49 -6.23
N THR A 193 -1.03 -22.17 -6.90
CA THR A 193 0.27 -21.96 -6.25
C THR A 193 0.33 -20.60 -5.55
N TYR A 194 1.39 -20.37 -4.80
CA TYR A 194 1.60 -19.10 -4.08
C TYR A 194 2.95 -18.49 -4.43
N LEU A 195 2.93 -17.21 -4.84
CA LEU A 195 4.14 -16.42 -4.89
C LEU A 195 4.49 -15.98 -3.47
N SER A 196 5.43 -16.68 -2.86
CA SER A 196 5.82 -16.41 -1.48
C SER A 196 6.81 -15.25 -1.38
N ARG A 197 6.87 -14.63 -0.19
CA ARG A 197 7.90 -13.63 0.13
C ARG A 197 9.31 -14.18 -0.06
N ARG A 198 9.54 -15.47 0.26
CA ARG A 198 10.84 -16.14 0.07
C ARG A 198 11.20 -16.26 -1.40
N SER A 199 10.22 -16.64 -2.25
CA SER A 199 10.41 -16.74 -3.70
C SER A 199 10.81 -15.39 -4.30
N VAL A 200 10.11 -14.30 -3.94
CA VAL A 200 10.47 -12.95 -4.38
C VAL A 200 11.86 -12.56 -3.87
N SER A 201 12.18 -12.83 -2.60
CA SER A 201 13.51 -12.51 -2.04
C SER A 201 14.65 -13.32 -2.65
N GLY A 202 14.36 -14.40 -3.38
CA GLY A 202 15.33 -15.19 -4.12
C GLY A 202 15.74 -14.59 -5.47
N VAL A 203 15.06 -13.55 -5.93
CA VAL A 203 15.44 -12.82 -7.15
C VAL A 203 16.69 -12.00 -6.88
N GLU A 204 17.76 -12.24 -7.64
CA GLU A 204 19.07 -11.61 -7.39
C GLU A 204 19.13 -10.15 -7.84
N ALA A 205 18.49 -9.82 -8.96
CA ALA A 205 18.43 -8.46 -9.50
C ALA A 205 17.09 -8.23 -10.20
N SER A 206 16.48 -7.08 -9.97
CA SER A 206 15.22 -6.71 -10.59
C SER A 206 15.24 -5.29 -11.14
N GLY A 207 14.65 -5.13 -12.32
CA GLY A 207 14.37 -3.81 -12.92
C GLY A 207 13.18 -3.09 -12.31
N VAL A 208 12.39 -3.76 -11.46
CA VAL A 208 11.19 -3.17 -10.85
C VAL A 208 11.54 -1.98 -9.96
N ARG A 209 10.80 -0.88 -10.13
CA ARG A 209 11.00 0.35 -9.36
C ARG A 209 9.80 0.73 -8.50
N LEU A 210 8.60 0.50 -9.01
CA LEU A 210 7.35 0.73 -8.30
C LEU A 210 6.48 -0.53 -8.35
N VAL A 211 6.04 -1.01 -7.21
CA VAL A 211 5.11 -2.14 -7.09
C VAL A 211 3.76 -1.61 -6.58
N PHE A 212 2.68 -1.97 -7.26
CA PHE A 212 1.33 -1.73 -6.77
C PHE A 212 0.67 -3.07 -6.49
N LEU A 213 0.43 -3.35 -5.22
CA LEU A 213 -0.32 -4.51 -4.78
C LEU A 213 -1.78 -4.11 -4.64
N ASN A 214 -2.65 -4.70 -5.44
CA ASN A 214 -4.08 -4.49 -5.35
C ASN A 214 -4.77 -5.82 -5.11
N SER A 215 -5.54 -5.91 -4.06
CA SER A 215 -6.17 -7.15 -3.69
C SER A 215 -7.62 -6.97 -3.38
N CYS A 216 -8.36 -7.82 -4.00
CA CYS A 216 -9.78 -7.96 -3.81
C CYS A 216 -10.08 -9.22 -3.01
N GLN A 217 -10.99 -9.14 -2.06
CA GLN A 217 -11.56 -10.33 -1.45
C GLN A 217 -12.82 -10.75 -2.19
N VAL A 218 -12.83 -11.99 -2.67
CA VAL A 218 -14.08 -12.68 -2.98
C VAL A 218 -14.16 -13.94 -2.12
N GLY A 219 -15.06 -13.90 -1.15
CA GLY A 219 -15.73 -15.09 -0.61
C GLY A 219 -15.03 -15.91 0.45
N GLN A 220 -15.68 -16.00 1.58
CA GLN A 220 -15.71 -17.10 2.55
C GLN A 220 -14.37 -17.58 3.14
N GLY A 221 -14.09 -17.12 4.30
CA GLY A 221 -13.17 -17.76 5.23
C GLY A 221 -12.02 -16.87 5.65
N ARG A 222 -11.79 -16.79 6.89
CA ARG A 222 -10.69 -16.19 7.65
C ARG A 222 -10.05 -14.93 7.05
N ILE A 223 -10.28 -13.86 7.74
CA ILE A 223 -9.67 -12.53 7.51
C ILE A 223 -8.15 -12.67 7.76
N GLU A 224 -7.38 -12.53 6.71
CA GLU A 224 -5.92 -12.55 6.77
C GLU A 224 -5.38 -11.15 6.58
N LEU A 225 -5.00 -10.55 7.70
CA LEU A 225 -4.72 -9.13 7.83
C LEU A 225 -3.21 -8.87 7.68
N GLY A 226 -2.87 -7.83 6.91
CA GLY A 226 -1.48 -7.39 6.74
C GLY A 226 -0.67 -8.11 5.67
N ALA A 227 -1.31 -8.99 4.95
CA ALA A 227 -0.72 -9.84 3.94
C ALA A 227 0.13 -9.11 2.90
N TYR A 228 -0.43 -8.08 2.31
CA TYR A 228 0.24 -7.34 1.23
C TYR A 228 1.35 -6.45 1.74
N ALA A 229 1.14 -5.79 2.87
CA ALA A 229 2.20 -5.06 3.54
C ALA A 229 3.37 -5.99 3.90
N GLY A 230 3.11 -7.25 4.23
CA GLY A 230 4.13 -8.30 4.48
C GLY A 230 4.96 -8.69 3.26
N MET A 231 4.42 -8.54 2.03
CA MET A 231 5.17 -8.78 0.78
C MET A 231 6.10 -7.62 0.40
N VAL A 232 5.79 -6.39 0.82
CA VAL A 232 6.55 -5.19 0.45
C VAL A 232 8.04 -5.30 0.77
N PRO A 233 8.48 -5.78 1.96
CA PRO A 233 9.91 -5.92 2.26
C PRO A 233 10.67 -6.76 1.23
N ALA A 234 10.05 -7.81 0.67
CA ALA A 234 10.70 -8.63 -0.34
C ALA A 234 10.91 -7.85 -1.65
N PHE A 235 9.90 -7.11 -2.11
CA PHE A 235 10.05 -6.27 -3.30
C PHE A 235 11.07 -5.14 -3.11
N LEU A 236 11.09 -4.50 -1.94
CA LEU A 236 12.12 -3.49 -1.62
C LEU A 236 13.52 -4.13 -1.60
N GLY A 237 13.63 -5.36 -1.08
CA GLY A 237 14.88 -6.12 -1.01
C GLY A 237 15.51 -6.44 -2.37
N ILE A 238 14.69 -6.65 -3.41
CA ILE A 238 15.16 -6.91 -4.78
C ILE A 238 15.32 -5.65 -5.63
N GLY A 239 15.14 -4.46 -5.06
CA GLY A 239 15.45 -3.19 -5.73
C GLY A 239 14.28 -2.25 -6.00
N ALA A 240 13.05 -2.61 -5.63
CA ALA A 240 11.95 -1.66 -5.70
C ALA A 240 12.21 -0.44 -4.83
N GLN A 241 11.93 0.75 -5.36
CA GLN A 241 12.14 2.02 -4.69
C GLN A 241 10.85 2.59 -4.09
N ALA A 242 9.71 2.01 -4.49
CA ALA A 242 8.42 2.35 -3.94
C ALA A 242 7.45 1.17 -4.06
N ALA A 243 6.51 1.11 -3.12
CA ALA A 243 5.38 0.21 -3.19
C ALA A 243 4.11 0.86 -2.65
N VAL A 244 2.96 0.47 -3.20
CA VAL A 244 1.63 0.75 -2.66
C VAL A 244 0.99 -0.58 -2.32
N ALA A 245 0.49 -0.72 -1.10
CA ALA A 245 -0.11 -1.96 -0.65
C ALA A 245 -1.22 -1.70 0.37
N PRO A 246 -2.33 -2.44 0.33
CA PRO A 246 -3.36 -2.32 1.35
C PRO A 246 -2.96 -3.06 2.64
N LEU A 247 -3.36 -2.51 3.77
CA LEU A 247 -3.13 -3.07 5.09
C LEU A 247 -4.20 -4.11 5.47
N TRP A 248 -5.42 -3.94 4.95
CA TRP A 248 -6.54 -4.86 5.11
C TRP A 248 -7.28 -5.06 3.79
N ASN A 249 -8.24 -5.97 3.80
CA ASN A 249 -8.99 -6.31 2.61
C ASN A 249 -9.82 -5.13 2.10
N VAL A 250 -9.82 -4.96 0.80
CA VAL A 250 -10.44 -3.85 0.10
C VAL A 250 -11.63 -4.33 -0.76
N ASP A 251 -12.61 -3.48 -0.93
CA ASP A 251 -13.71 -3.73 -1.87
C ASP A 251 -13.19 -3.71 -3.31
N ASP A 252 -13.53 -4.71 -4.09
CA ASP A 252 -13.05 -4.97 -5.46
C ASP A 252 -13.24 -3.76 -6.38
N LYS A 253 -14.45 -3.23 -6.40
CA LYS A 253 -14.81 -2.11 -7.28
C LYS A 253 -14.15 -0.82 -6.85
N VAL A 254 -14.10 -0.58 -5.54
CA VAL A 254 -13.45 0.62 -4.97
C VAL A 254 -11.95 0.54 -5.19
N ALA A 255 -11.33 -0.63 -5.00
CA ALA A 255 -9.91 -0.87 -5.23
C ALA A 255 -9.50 -0.64 -6.69
N LYS A 256 -10.29 -1.17 -7.64
CA LYS A 256 -10.06 -0.90 -9.07
C LYS A 256 -10.09 0.59 -9.37
N ASN A 257 -11.13 1.30 -8.91
CA ASN A 257 -11.25 2.73 -9.16
C ASN A 257 -10.08 3.49 -8.52
N PHE A 258 -9.72 3.13 -7.29
CA PHE A 258 -8.58 3.71 -6.59
C PHE A 258 -7.27 3.56 -7.38
N ALA A 259 -6.98 2.36 -7.90
CA ALA A 259 -5.77 2.12 -8.70
C ALA A 259 -5.78 2.91 -10.01
N GLN A 260 -6.92 2.99 -10.71
CA GLN A 260 -7.04 3.78 -11.94
C GLN A 260 -6.81 5.27 -11.68
N ASP A 261 -7.42 5.81 -10.64
CA ASP A 261 -7.26 7.22 -10.24
C ASP A 261 -5.85 7.50 -9.74
N PHE A 262 -5.23 6.56 -9.01
CA PHE A 262 -3.83 6.63 -8.60
C PHE A 262 -2.92 6.79 -9.82
N TYR A 263 -3.00 5.90 -10.79
CA TYR A 263 -2.14 5.98 -11.99
C TYR A 263 -2.41 7.24 -12.81
N LYS A 264 -3.66 7.67 -12.89
CA LYS A 264 -4.00 8.93 -13.55
C LYS A 264 -3.36 10.13 -12.84
N ALA A 265 -3.46 10.21 -11.52
CA ALA A 265 -2.89 11.30 -10.73
C ALA A 265 -1.36 11.29 -10.75
N VAL A 266 -0.74 10.11 -10.59
CA VAL A 266 0.71 9.98 -10.45
C VAL A 266 1.41 10.03 -11.80
N LEU A 267 0.97 9.24 -12.80
CA LEU A 267 1.70 9.11 -14.07
C LEU A 267 1.33 10.19 -15.09
N LYS A 268 0.13 10.76 -15.01
CA LYS A 268 -0.33 11.81 -15.94
C LYS A 268 -0.44 13.18 -15.28
N GLY A 269 -0.83 13.21 -14.02
CA GLY A 269 -1.02 14.46 -13.25
C GLY A 269 0.24 14.94 -12.51
N GLY A 270 1.29 14.11 -12.40
CA GLY A 270 2.52 14.44 -11.69
C GLY A 270 2.38 14.55 -10.16
N THR A 271 1.26 14.07 -9.61
CA THR A 271 1.05 14.04 -8.16
C THR A 271 1.96 12.99 -7.53
N ALA A 272 2.67 13.37 -6.44
CA ALA A 272 3.46 12.38 -5.69
C ALA A 272 2.56 11.27 -5.14
N PRO A 273 2.97 9.98 -5.18
CA PRO A 273 2.17 8.87 -4.66
C PRO A 273 1.66 9.06 -3.24
N ALA A 274 2.53 9.49 -2.33
CA ALA A 274 2.15 9.73 -0.93
C ALA A 274 1.17 10.90 -0.77
N GLU A 275 1.29 11.94 -1.59
CA GLU A 275 0.34 13.06 -1.62
C GLU A 275 -1.03 12.63 -2.13
N TYR A 276 -1.08 11.77 -3.16
CA TYR A 276 -2.34 11.19 -3.61
C TYR A 276 -3.04 10.44 -2.47
N LEU A 277 -2.30 9.59 -1.72
CA LEU A 277 -2.87 8.87 -0.59
C LEU A 277 -3.33 9.81 0.52
N ARG A 278 -2.58 10.89 0.81
CA ARG A 278 -2.98 11.91 1.76
C ARG A 278 -4.33 12.53 1.38
N GLN A 279 -4.49 12.93 0.11
CA GLN A 279 -5.73 13.52 -0.41
C GLN A 279 -6.91 12.53 -0.30
N GLN A 280 -6.69 11.25 -0.63
CA GLN A 280 -7.72 10.22 -0.50
C GLN A 280 -8.14 10.05 0.97
N ARG A 281 -7.20 10.02 1.91
CA ARG A 281 -7.49 9.92 3.35
C ARG A 281 -8.22 11.15 3.87
N ALA A 282 -7.80 12.35 3.46
CA ALA A 282 -8.45 13.59 3.85
C ALA A 282 -9.92 13.63 3.38
N GLY A 283 -10.19 13.23 2.14
CA GLY A 283 -11.55 13.14 1.60
C GLY A 283 -12.38 12.08 2.31
N THR A 284 -11.81 10.92 2.55
CA THR A 284 -12.48 9.77 3.19
C THR A 284 -12.81 10.07 4.65
N LEU A 285 -11.84 10.48 5.45
CA LEU A 285 -12.02 10.73 6.89
C LEU A 285 -12.89 11.96 7.17
N GLY A 286 -13.06 12.85 6.19
CA GLY A 286 -13.96 14.00 6.26
C GLY A 286 -15.40 13.71 5.83
N ALA A 287 -15.67 12.57 5.20
CA ALA A 287 -16.99 12.20 4.69
C ALA A 287 -17.70 11.23 5.66
N ALA A 288 -19.02 11.13 5.53
CA ALA A 288 -19.83 10.12 6.23
C ALA A 288 -20.21 9.01 5.25
N GLY A 289 -19.88 7.74 5.56
CA GLY A 289 -20.31 6.60 4.73
C GLY A 289 -19.46 5.33 4.92
N ALA A 290 -20.05 4.15 4.76
CA ALA A 290 -19.41 2.85 5.03
C ALA A 290 -18.42 2.36 3.95
N GLU A 291 -18.44 2.94 2.75
CA GLU A 291 -17.48 2.62 1.66
C GLU A 291 -16.08 3.15 1.91
N LEU A 292 -15.83 3.64 3.13
CA LEU A 292 -14.69 4.48 3.50
C LEU A 292 -13.44 3.69 3.86
N SER A 293 -13.55 2.40 4.18
CA SER A 293 -12.40 1.64 4.68
C SER A 293 -11.36 1.34 3.60
N THR A 294 -11.77 1.19 2.35
CA THR A 294 -10.86 0.83 1.24
C THR A 294 -9.77 1.88 0.98
N PRO A 295 -10.06 3.18 0.79
CA PRO A 295 -8.99 4.18 0.62
C PRO A 295 -8.05 4.32 1.82
N LEU A 296 -8.54 4.02 3.03
CA LEU A 296 -7.72 4.06 4.25
C LEU A 296 -6.76 2.87 4.36
N ALA A 297 -7.07 1.76 3.68
CA ALA A 297 -6.24 0.56 3.70
C ALA A 297 -4.86 0.79 3.06
N TYR A 298 -4.78 1.61 2.01
CA TYR A 298 -3.55 1.73 1.23
C TYR A 298 -2.46 2.50 1.97
N LEU A 299 -1.28 1.88 2.01
CA LEU A 299 -0.04 2.45 2.52
C LEU A 299 0.93 2.72 1.37
N PHE A 300 1.73 3.76 1.51
CA PHE A 300 2.82 4.05 0.59
C PHE A 300 4.16 3.78 1.25
N PHE A 301 4.97 2.94 0.60
CA PHE A 301 6.35 2.66 0.98
C PHE A 301 7.25 3.31 -0.05
N GLY A 302 8.09 4.26 0.38
CA GLY A 302 8.95 5.05 -0.48
C GLY A 302 9.19 6.45 0.07
N HIS A 303 9.93 7.26 -0.67
CA HIS A 303 10.19 8.64 -0.30
C HIS A 303 8.90 9.46 -0.34
N PRO A 304 8.50 10.19 0.73
CA PRO A 304 7.22 10.89 0.79
C PRO A 304 7.03 11.93 -0.33
N ARG A 305 8.12 12.50 -0.83
CA ARG A 305 8.11 13.44 -1.97
C ARG A 305 8.55 12.78 -3.29
N LEU A 306 8.31 11.48 -3.44
CA LEU A 306 8.64 10.78 -4.67
C LEU A 306 7.91 11.41 -5.85
N THR A 307 8.66 11.76 -6.88
CA THR A 307 8.12 12.13 -8.20
C THR A 307 8.31 10.98 -9.19
N VAL A 308 7.27 10.69 -9.95
CA VAL A 308 7.30 9.65 -10.98
C VAL A 308 7.12 10.30 -12.34
N GLN A 309 8.16 10.23 -13.16
CA GLN A 309 8.13 10.71 -14.55
C GLN A 309 7.89 9.52 -15.47
N TRP A 310 6.66 9.38 -15.92
CA TRP A 310 6.27 8.30 -16.82
C TRP A 310 6.57 8.66 -18.26
N THR A 311 7.42 7.88 -18.91
CA THR A 311 7.68 7.95 -20.34
C THR A 311 7.49 6.56 -20.91
N ALA A 312 6.27 6.26 -21.41
CA ALA A 312 6.04 4.96 -22.02
C ALA A 312 7.02 4.74 -23.17
N GLU A 313 7.80 3.66 -23.12
CA GLU A 313 8.52 3.19 -24.31
C GLU A 313 7.47 2.76 -25.34
N GLY A 314 7.70 3.17 -26.59
CA GLY A 314 6.93 2.63 -27.70
C GLY A 314 7.17 1.12 -27.81
N PRO A 315 6.27 0.37 -28.47
CA PRO A 315 6.47 -1.05 -28.74
C PRO A 315 7.74 -1.27 -29.55
#